data_70fab122c41b2adb909dcd2cefbd6ad1
#
_entry.id   70fab122c41b2adb909dcd2cefbd6ad1
#
_cell.length_a   1.000
_cell.length_b   1.000
_cell.length_c   1.000
_cell.angle_alpha   90.00
_cell.angle_beta   90.00
_cell.angle_gamma   90.00
#
_symmetry.space_group_name_H-M   'P 1'
#
loop_
_entity.id
_entity.type
_entity.pdbx_description
1 polymer ?
#
loop_
_entity_poly.entity_id
_entity_poly.type
_entity_poly.pdbx_seq_one_letter_code
_entity_poly.pdbx_strand_id
1 'polypeptide(L)' 'MSVTKSYEEIIDFIAAGSTPEGVVAFHPSEALQQRVAELVDQSKQGSISAEDQAELEDYLQLEHIMIMAKARARQNLGN' A
#
# COMPACT_ATOMS: atom_id res chain seq x y z
N MET A 1 -20.98 -0.98 -9.10
CA MET A 1 -19.58 -0.56 -9.15
C MET A 1 -18.87 -0.95 -7.87
N SER A 2 -17.74 -1.59 -8.00
CA SER A 2 -17.03 -2.05 -6.83
C SER A 2 -16.22 -0.92 -6.20
N VAL A 3 -16.09 -0.99 -4.89
CA VAL A 3 -15.25 -0.08 -4.15
C VAL A 3 -13.81 -0.55 -4.28
N THR A 4 -12.91 0.35 -4.68
CA THR A 4 -11.50 0.02 -4.77
C THR A 4 -10.92 -0.09 -3.37
N LYS A 5 -10.32 -1.23 -3.07
CA LYS A 5 -9.68 -1.43 -1.78
C LYS A 5 -8.33 -0.74 -1.76
N SER A 6 -7.91 -0.35 -0.56
CA SER A 6 -6.69 0.44 -0.39
C SER A 6 -5.45 -0.21 -1.00
N TYR A 7 -5.35 -1.54 -0.92
CA TYR A 7 -4.15 -2.23 -1.41
C TYR A 7 -4.11 -2.38 -2.94
N GLU A 8 -5.25 -2.13 -3.64
CA GLU A 8 -5.29 -2.34 -5.09
C GLU A 8 -4.37 -1.40 -5.84
N GLU A 9 -4.17 -0.19 -5.32
CA GLU A 9 -3.26 0.76 -5.94
C GLU A 9 -1.83 0.21 -5.99
N ILE A 10 -1.41 -0.48 -4.93
CA ILE A 10 -0.10 -1.11 -4.88
C ILE A 10 -0.03 -2.27 -5.88
N ILE A 11 -1.08 -3.08 -5.92
CA ILE A 11 -1.13 -4.22 -6.84
C ILE A 11 -1.07 -3.73 -8.29
N ASP A 12 -1.83 -2.69 -8.62
CA ASP A 12 -1.83 -2.13 -9.96
C ASP A 12 -0.46 -1.60 -10.34
N PHE A 13 0.22 -0.94 -9.41
CA PHE A 13 1.57 -0.45 -9.65
C PHE A 13 2.52 -1.60 -9.95
N ILE A 14 2.46 -2.66 -9.16
CA ILE A 14 3.32 -3.83 -9.36
C ILE A 14 3.01 -4.51 -10.68
N ALA A 15 1.72 -4.67 -11.00
CA ALA A 15 1.30 -5.38 -12.20
C ALA A 15 1.68 -4.65 -13.48
N ALA A 16 1.74 -3.32 -13.41
CA ALA A 16 2.09 -2.52 -14.57
C ALA A 16 3.56 -2.65 -14.96
N GLY A 17 4.39 -3.14 -14.06
CA GLY A 17 5.82 -3.22 -14.28
C GLY A 17 6.48 -1.87 -14.07
N SER A 18 7.63 -1.84 -13.46
CA SER A 18 8.25 -0.58 -13.12
C SER A 18 9.76 -0.69 -13.14
N THR A 19 10.39 0.45 -13.39
CA THR A 19 11.84 0.56 -13.27
C THR A 19 12.21 0.76 -11.80
N PRO A 20 13.48 0.56 -11.42
CA PRO A 20 13.91 0.88 -10.06
C PRO A 20 13.60 2.32 -9.67
N GLU A 21 13.76 3.27 -10.61
CA GLU A 21 13.41 4.67 -10.37
C GLU A 21 11.93 4.81 -10.03
N GLY A 22 11.07 4.11 -10.78
CA GLY A 22 9.62 4.15 -10.54
C GLY A 22 9.26 3.60 -9.19
N VAL A 23 9.91 2.52 -8.76
CA VAL A 23 9.66 1.92 -7.46
C VAL A 23 10.02 2.90 -6.35
N VAL A 24 11.20 3.52 -6.42
CA VAL A 24 11.63 4.49 -5.41
C VAL A 24 10.68 5.68 -5.34
N ALA A 25 10.17 6.10 -6.50
CA ALA A 25 9.30 7.28 -6.58
C ALA A 25 7.84 6.99 -6.24
N PHE A 26 7.45 5.71 -6.09
CA PHE A 26 6.06 5.38 -5.84
C PHE A 26 5.57 6.01 -4.53
N HIS A 27 4.42 6.68 -4.61
CA HIS A 27 3.72 7.21 -3.44
C HIS A 27 2.26 6.81 -3.53
N PRO A 28 1.65 6.39 -2.42
CA PRO A 28 0.21 6.18 -2.42
C PRO A 28 -0.51 7.49 -2.70
N SER A 29 -1.67 7.41 -3.36
CA SER A 29 -2.50 8.58 -3.59
C SER A 29 -3.01 9.12 -2.25
N GLU A 30 -3.43 10.39 -2.25
CA GLU A 30 -4.02 10.99 -1.05
C GLU A 30 -5.27 10.24 -0.62
N ALA A 31 -6.09 9.81 -1.59
CA ALA A 31 -7.30 9.04 -1.28
C ALA A 31 -6.95 7.74 -0.56
N LEU A 32 -5.90 7.06 -1.01
CA LEU A 32 -5.46 5.83 -0.36
C LEU A 32 -4.98 6.11 1.05
N GLN A 33 -4.20 7.17 1.23
CA GLN A 33 -3.68 7.52 2.56
C GLN A 33 -4.83 7.82 3.52
N GLN A 34 -5.86 8.52 3.06
CA GLN A 34 -7.04 8.79 3.88
C GLN A 34 -7.78 7.51 4.24
N ARG A 35 -7.94 6.61 3.27
CA ARG A 35 -8.61 5.33 3.53
C ARG A 35 -7.88 4.52 4.59
N VAL A 36 -6.56 4.44 4.48
CA VAL A 36 -5.75 3.70 5.44
C VAL A 36 -5.83 4.34 6.82
N ALA A 37 -5.79 5.67 6.88
CA ALA A 37 -5.92 6.37 8.16
C ALA A 37 -7.25 6.04 8.84
N GLU A 38 -8.34 5.98 8.06
CA GLU A 38 -9.65 5.61 8.60
C GLU A 38 -9.65 4.18 9.14
N LEU A 39 -9.05 3.25 8.40
CA LEU A 39 -8.98 1.85 8.83
C LEU A 39 -8.19 1.70 10.12
N VAL A 40 -7.06 2.39 10.20
CA VAL A 40 -6.23 2.35 11.42
C VAL A 40 -6.99 2.92 12.60
N ASP A 41 -7.68 4.04 12.40
CA ASP A 41 -8.44 4.67 13.46
C ASP A 41 -9.56 3.76 13.97
N GLN A 42 -10.31 3.15 13.06
CA GLN A 42 -11.36 2.20 13.43
C GLN A 42 -10.81 1.00 14.18
N SER A 43 -9.65 0.52 13.77
CA SER A 43 -8.98 -0.59 14.43
C SER A 43 -8.61 -0.23 15.86
N LYS A 44 -8.07 0.97 16.07
CA LYS A 44 -7.69 1.44 17.40
C LYS A 44 -8.89 1.58 18.32
N GLN A 45 -10.03 1.98 17.76
CA GLN A 45 -11.25 2.16 18.54
C GLN A 45 -11.99 0.85 18.77
N GLY A 46 -11.58 -0.23 18.13
CA GLY A 46 -12.24 -1.52 18.25
C GLY A 46 -13.55 -1.60 17.49
N SER A 47 -13.80 -0.67 16.58
CA SER A 47 -15.06 -0.60 15.82
C SER A 47 -14.91 -1.06 14.37
N ILE A 48 -13.77 -1.62 14.00
CA ILE A 48 -13.52 -2.04 12.62
C ILE A 48 -14.29 -3.32 12.31
N SER A 49 -14.87 -3.40 11.12
CA SER A 49 -15.54 -4.62 10.67
C SER A 49 -14.51 -5.69 10.31
N ALA A 50 -14.95 -6.95 10.26
CA ALA A 50 -14.07 -8.04 9.86
C ALA A 50 -13.54 -7.84 8.44
N GLU A 51 -14.38 -7.34 7.55
CA GLU A 51 -14.00 -7.10 6.17
C GLU A 51 -12.94 -6.00 6.08
N ASP A 52 -13.14 -4.91 6.82
CA ASP A 52 -12.19 -3.80 6.83
C ASP A 52 -10.88 -4.19 7.53
N GLN A 53 -10.97 -5.04 8.56
CA GLN A 53 -9.77 -5.55 9.21
C GLN A 53 -8.92 -6.36 8.23
N ALA A 54 -9.57 -7.21 7.43
CA ALA A 54 -8.87 -7.99 6.42
C ALA A 54 -8.21 -7.09 5.38
N GLU A 55 -8.91 -6.04 4.94
CA GLU A 55 -8.33 -5.07 4.01
C GLU A 55 -7.09 -4.41 4.59
N LEU A 56 -7.16 -3.99 5.86
CA LEU A 56 -6.04 -3.34 6.51
C LEU A 56 -4.84 -4.28 6.60
N GLU A 57 -5.07 -5.55 6.97
CA GLU A 57 -3.99 -6.52 7.06
C GLU A 57 -3.32 -6.75 5.72
N ASP A 58 -4.12 -6.87 4.66
CA ASP A 58 -3.58 -7.04 3.31
C ASP A 58 -2.77 -5.82 2.87
N TYR A 59 -3.28 -4.62 3.17
CA TYR A 59 -2.56 -3.40 2.85
C TYR A 59 -1.21 -3.36 3.56
N LEU A 60 -1.18 -3.70 4.85
CA LEU A 60 0.07 -3.64 5.63
C LEU A 60 1.10 -4.63 5.09
N GLN A 61 0.67 -5.81 4.64
CA GLN A 61 1.58 -6.77 4.02
C GLN A 61 2.18 -6.22 2.73
N LEU A 62 1.35 -5.61 1.89
CA LEU A 62 1.83 -5.05 0.62
C LEU A 62 2.71 -3.83 0.86
N GLU A 63 2.37 -3.01 1.85
CA GLU A 63 3.21 -1.88 2.21
C GLU A 63 4.60 -2.34 2.65
N HIS A 64 4.65 -3.42 3.44
CA HIS A 64 5.92 -3.97 3.88
C HIS A 64 6.76 -4.43 2.68
N ILE A 65 6.12 -5.12 1.72
CA ILE A 65 6.79 -5.55 0.49
C ILE A 65 7.31 -4.34 -0.27
N MET A 66 6.52 -3.27 -0.37
CA MET A 66 6.96 -2.06 -1.07
C MET A 66 8.15 -1.40 -0.38
N ILE A 67 8.18 -1.41 0.96
CA ILE A 67 9.33 -0.87 1.69
C ILE A 67 10.59 -1.63 1.33
N MET A 68 10.50 -2.96 1.32
CA MET A 68 11.64 -3.81 0.94
C MET A 68 12.03 -3.61 -0.52
N ALA A 69 11.02 -3.48 -1.41
CA ALA A 69 11.28 -3.26 -2.83
C ALA A 69 11.98 -1.92 -3.06
N LYS A 70 11.57 -0.89 -2.32
CA LYS A 70 12.22 0.42 -2.43
C LYS A 70 13.68 0.35 -1.98
N ALA A 71 13.94 -0.37 -0.90
CA ALA A 71 15.30 -0.52 -0.41
C ALA A 71 16.18 -1.23 -1.47
N ARG A 72 15.65 -2.27 -2.08
CA ARG A 72 16.38 -2.99 -3.12
C ARG A 72 16.59 -2.12 -4.36
N ALA A 73 15.57 -1.34 -4.74
CA ALA A 73 15.66 -0.47 -5.90
C ALA A 73 16.73 0.62 -5.67
N ARG A 74 16.83 1.15 -4.46
CA ARG A 74 17.87 2.12 -4.13
C ARG A 74 19.25 1.52 -4.24
N GLN A 75 19.42 0.26 -3.83
CA GLN A 75 20.70 -0.42 -4.00
C GLN A 75 21.07 -0.54 -5.47
N ASN A 76 20.08 -0.85 -6.32
CA ASN A 76 20.33 -1.00 -7.76
C ASN A 76 20.70 0.33 -8.41
N LEU A 77 20.21 1.45 -7.88
CA LEU A 77 20.48 2.77 -8.43
C LEU A 77 21.71 3.45 -7.80
N GLY A 78 21.95 3.15 -6.53
CA GLY A 78 22.91 3.91 -5.75
C GLY A 78 24.35 3.56 -6.02
N ASN A 79 24.55 2.47 -6.65
CA ASN A 79 25.91 1.99 -6.88
C ASN A 79 26.05 1.28 -8.19
#